data_a0ebebd21cab513178d5bf8f7f6b4dc4
#
_entry.id   a0ebebd21cab513178d5bf8f7f6b4dc4
#
_cell.length_a   1.000
_cell.length_b   1.000
_cell.length_c   1.000
_cell.angle_alpha   90.00
_cell.angle_beta   90.00
_cell.angle_gamma   90.00
#
_symmetry.space_group_name_H-M   'P 1'
#
loop_
_entity.id
_entity.type
_entity.pdbx_description
1 polymer ?
#
loop_
_entity_poly.entity_id
_entity_poly.type
_entity_poly.pdbx_seq_one_letter_code
_entity_poly.pdbx_strand_id
1 'polypeptide(L)'
;VGAVHIAQSLAPMATMLDFDVTVVDPRGAWATTNRFPGVKVVQEWADEAFDKMGLDVSTAVVTLTHDPKLDDPALEAALRSDVFYVGALGSKRTHAKRKDRLSEAGITEEQFARVHGPIGLNIGARSPAEIAVSILGQIIEARARRLEALLAPKVAAA
;
A
#
# COMPACT_ATOMS: atom_id res chain seq x y z
N VAL A 1 2.56 -5.18 -1.17
CA VAL A 1 2.55 -6.20 -2.25
C VAL A 1 3.72 -5.96 -3.19
N GLY A 2 4.48 -7.02 -3.51
CA GLY A 2 5.66 -6.98 -4.36
C GLY A 2 6.98 -7.00 -3.61
N ALA A 3 7.68 -8.14 -3.69
CA ALA A 3 8.98 -8.37 -3.06
C ALA A 3 10.15 -7.77 -3.88
N VAL A 4 10.03 -6.51 -4.28
CA VAL A 4 11.00 -5.77 -5.11
C VAL A 4 12.03 -4.99 -4.27
N HIS A 5 13.02 -4.35 -4.92
CA HIS A 5 14.07 -3.62 -4.21
C HIS A 5 13.56 -2.50 -3.28
N ILE A 6 12.51 -1.78 -3.68
CA ILE A 6 11.90 -0.76 -2.82
C ILE A 6 11.35 -1.39 -1.54
N ALA A 7 10.72 -2.57 -1.64
CA ALA A 7 10.21 -3.29 -0.47
C ALA A 7 11.34 -3.71 0.49
N GLN A 8 12.52 -4.06 -0.02
CA GLN A 8 13.68 -4.41 0.82
C GLN A 8 14.19 -3.24 1.66
N SER A 9 14.01 -2.00 1.18
CA SER A 9 14.30 -0.80 1.97
C SER A 9 13.12 -0.40 2.86
N LEU A 10 11.90 -0.46 2.35
CA LEU A 10 10.70 0.00 3.05
C LEU A 10 10.37 -0.88 4.27
N ALA A 11 10.45 -2.21 4.13
CA ALA A 11 10.03 -3.13 5.17
C ALA A 11 10.83 -2.96 6.49
N PRO A 12 12.18 -2.95 6.49
CA PRO A 12 12.92 -2.73 7.73
C PRO A 12 12.70 -1.33 8.32
N MET A 13 12.58 -0.28 7.50
CA MET A 13 12.28 1.07 7.97
C MET A 13 10.91 1.14 8.65
N ALA A 14 9.88 0.49 8.08
CA ALA A 14 8.57 0.43 8.67
C ALA A 14 8.56 -0.35 9.99
N THR A 15 9.30 -1.47 10.06
CA THR A 15 9.46 -2.24 11.31
C THR A 15 10.12 -1.42 12.41
N MET A 16 11.11 -0.58 12.08
CA MET A 16 11.73 0.34 13.04
C MET A 16 10.75 1.39 13.61
N LEU A 17 9.64 1.62 12.95
CA LEU A 17 8.55 2.51 13.36
C LEU A 17 7.35 1.74 13.93
N ASP A 18 7.58 0.52 14.41
CA ASP A 18 6.59 -0.35 15.07
C ASP A 18 5.41 -0.75 14.16
N PHE A 19 5.59 -0.76 12.83
CA PHE A 19 4.62 -1.38 11.94
C PHE A 19 4.84 -2.91 11.92
N ASP A 20 3.75 -3.67 12.02
CA ASP A 20 3.76 -5.11 11.70
C ASP A 20 3.74 -5.28 10.18
N VAL A 21 4.89 -5.65 9.62
CA VAL A 21 5.10 -5.66 8.17
C VAL A 21 4.96 -7.06 7.61
N THR A 22 4.08 -7.23 6.64
CA THR A 22 3.98 -8.44 5.82
C THR A 22 4.28 -8.11 4.36
N VAL A 23 5.21 -8.83 3.76
CA VAL A 23 5.50 -8.77 2.33
C VAL A 23 4.75 -9.90 1.63
N VAL A 24 3.90 -9.54 0.66
CA VAL A 24 3.09 -10.48 -0.12
C VAL A 24 3.56 -10.47 -1.57
N ASP A 25 3.94 -11.61 -2.11
CA ASP A 25 4.30 -11.77 -3.53
C ASP A 25 4.21 -13.26 -3.92
N PRO A 26 3.39 -13.66 -4.91
CA PRO A 26 3.26 -15.07 -5.31
C PRO A 26 4.51 -15.64 -5.98
N ARG A 27 5.44 -14.77 -6.38
CA ARG A 27 6.68 -15.19 -7.06
C ARG A 27 7.73 -15.63 -6.05
N GLY A 28 7.81 -16.94 -5.76
CA GLY A 28 8.69 -17.51 -4.73
C GLY A 28 10.17 -17.14 -4.86
N ALA A 29 10.68 -16.90 -6.07
CA ALA A 29 12.06 -16.44 -6.29
C ALA A 29 12.34 -15.04 -5.71
N TRP A 30 11.32 -14.21 -5.55
CA TRP A 30 11.41 -12.85 -5.02
C TRP A 30 11.04 -12.77 -3.53
N ALA A 31 10.03 -13.54 -3.13
CA ALA A 31 9.49 -13.56 -1.78
C ALA A 31 10.25 -14.58 -0.91
N THR A 32 11.48 -14.26 -0.53
CA THR A 32 12.30 -15.15 0.32
C THR A 32 12.66 -14.48 1.64
N THR A 33 12.75 -15.26 2.71
CA THR A 33 13.17 -14.78 4.04
C THR A 33 14.57 -14.20 4.05
N ASN A 34 15.47 -14.68 3.17
CA ASN A 34 16.81 -14.13 3.03
C ASN A 34 16.81 -12.69 2.50
N ARG A 35 15.82 -12.33 1.67
CA ARG A 35 15.67 -10.97 1.14
C ARG A 35 14.96 -10.03 2.11
N PHE A 36 14.19 -10.59 3.04
CA PHE A 36 13.40 -9.87 4.03
C PHE A 36 13.62 -10.42 5.44
N PRO A 37 14.85 -10.28 6.01
CA PRO A 37 15.15 -10.81 7.33
C PRO A 37 14.28 -10.12 8.40
N GLY A 38 13.68 -10.92 9.27
CA GLY A 38 12.82 -10.42 10.36
C GLY A 38 11.44 -9.91 9.94
N VAL A 39 11.08 -10.05 8.66
CA VAL A 39 9.78 -9.64 8.13
C VAL A 39 8.96 -10.86 7.73
N LYS A 40 7.67 -10.87 8.00
CA LYS A 40 6.77 -11.91 7.53
C LYS A 40 6.66 -11.86 6.00
N VAL A 41 6.90 -12.98 5.35
CA VAL A 41 6.79 -13.13 3.89
C VAL A 41 5.73 -14.16 3.56
N VAL A 42 4.79 -13.79 2.69
CA VAL A 42 3.68 -14.64 2.23
C VAL A 42 3.79 -14.82 0.72
N GLN A 43 3.95 -16.07 0.29
CA GLN A 43 4.09 -16.45 -1.13
C GLN A 43 2.71 -16.84 -1.70
N GLU A 44 1.80 -15.90 -1.72
CA GLU A 44 0.42 -16.07 -2.20
C GLU A 44 0.01 -14.86 -3.05
N TRP A 45 -1.08 -14.99 -3.77
CA TRP A 45 -1.75 -13.85 -4.40
C TRP A 45 -2.27 -12.91 -3.32
N ALA A 46 -2.28 -11.62 -3.62
CA ALA A 46 -2.58 -10.62 -2.60
C ALA A 46 -4.02 -10.69 -2.07
N ASP A 47 -4.99 -10.97 -2.92
CA ASP A 47 -6.39 -11.18 -2.55
C ASP A 47 -6.55 -12.36 -1.58
N GLU A 48 -5.96 -13.51 -1.89
CA GLU A 48 -5.97 -14.69 -1.01
C GLU A 48 -5.28 -14.43 0.34
N ALA A 49 -4.13 -13.74 0.31
CA ALA A 49 -3.41 -13.38 1.52
C ALA A 49 -4.20 -12.40 2.39
N PHE A 50 -4.86 -11.41 1.78
CA PHE A 50 -5.64 -10.40 2.48
C PHE A 50 -6.91 -10.98 3.10
N ASP A 51 -7.57 -11.94 2.43
CA ASP A 51 -8.72 -12.66 2.99
C ASP A 51 -8.34 -13.43 4.27
N LYS A 52 -7.14 -14.03 4.29
CA LYS A 52 -6.65 -14.77 5.47
C LYS A 52 -6.16 -13.85 6.59
N MET A 53 -5.55 -12.72 6.25
CA MET A 53 -4.97 -11.80 7.23
C MET A 53 -6.03 -10.88 7.85
N GLY A 54 -7.08 -10.57 7.09
CA GLY A 54 -8.03 -9.51 7.40
C GLY A 54 -7.43 -8.12 7.19
N LEU A 55 -8.12 -7.29 6.42
CA LEU A 55 -7.76 -5.87 6.27
C LEU A 55 -8.66 -5.01 7.15
N ASP A 56 -8.07 -4.13 7.94
CA ASP A 56 -8.79 -3.28 8.86
C ASP A 56 -8.36 -1.81 8.82
N VAL A 57 -8.97 -1.03 9.69
CA VAL A 57 -8.74 0.41 9.81
C VAL A 57 -7.31 0.81 10.21
N SER A 58 -6.51 -0.13 10.71
CA SER A 58 -5.10 0.07 11.07
C SER A 58 -4.13 -0.35 9.97
N THR A 59 -4.65 -0.90 8.87
CA THR A 59 -3.85 -1.45 7.78
C THR A 59 -3.49 -0.39 6.74
N ALA A 60 -2.25 -0.39 6.28
CA ALA A 60 -1.76 0.32 5.10
C ALA A 60 -1.40 -0.69 4.00
N VAL A 61 -1.92 -0.48 2.80
CA VAL A 61 -1.62 -1.34 1.63
C VAL A 61 -0.77 -0.58 0.63
N VAL A 62 0.34 -1.20 0.21
CA VAL A 62 1.31 -0.63 -0.73
C VAL A 62 1.57 -1.62 -1.86
N THR A 63 1.36 -1.23 -3.12
CA THR A 63 1.69 -2.04 -4.29
C THR A 63 2.90 -1.47 -5.03
N LEU A 64 3.90 -2.33 -5.31
CA LEU A 64 5.22 -1.92 -5.77
C LEU A 64 5.70 -2.64 -7.05
N THR A 65 4.85 -3.46 -7.70
CA THR A 65 5.33 -4.34 -8.76
C THR A 65 5.30 -3.72 -10.17
N HIS A 66 4.42 -2.78 -10.42
CA HIS A 66 4.03 -2.30 -11.76
C HIS A 66 3.31 -3.33 -12.65
N ASP A 67 3.11 -4.56 -12.18
CA ASP A 67 2.38 -5.59 -12.89
C ASP A 67 0.90 -5.54 -12.51
N PRO A 68 -0.02 -5.22 -13.43
CA PRO A 68 -1.44 -5.18 -13.14
C PRO A 68 -1.99 -6.49 -12.57
N LYS A 69 -1.43 -7.62 -12.97
CA LYS A 69 -1.88 -8.94 -12.47
C LYS A 69 -1.62 -9.12 -10.98
N LEU A 70 -0.61 -8.44 -10.45
CA LEU A 70 -0.24 -8.49 -9.04
C LEU A 70 -0.83 -7.31 -8.26
N ASP A 71 -0.78 -6.11 -8.86
CA ASP A 71 -1.20 -4.89 -8.19
C ASP A 71 -2.72 -4.70 -8.15
N ASP A 72 -3.43 -5.00 -9.25
CA ASP A 72 -4.87 -4.70 -9.35
C ASP A 72 -5.72 -5.52 -8.36
N PRO A 73 -5.55 -6.85 -8.16
CA PRO A 73 -6.29 -7.59 -7.13
C PRO A 73 -6.03 -7.08 -5.71
N ALA A 74 -4.78 -6.70 -5.41
CA ALA A 74 -4.44 -6.12 -4.12
C ALA A 74 -5.13 -4.77 -3.89
N LEU A 75 -5.18 -3.93 -4.92
CA LEU A 75 -5.85 -2.63 -4.85
C LEU A 75 -7.37 -2.77 -4.74
N GLU A 76 -7.97 -3.70 -5.47
CA GLU A 76 -9.41 -3.99 -5.35
C GLU A 76 -9.78 -4.40 -3.93
N ALA A 77 -9.08 -5.37 -3.35
CA ALA A 77 -9.31 -5.82 -1.98
C ALA A 77 -9.14 -4.68 -0.97
N ALA A 78 -8.07 -3.89 -1.10
CA ALA A 78 -7.80 -2.75 -0.24
C ALA A 78 -8.88 -1.65 -0.36
N LEU A 79 -9.34 -1.34 -1.57
CA LEU A 79 -10.33 -0.29 -1.83
C LEU A 79 -11.76 -0.68 -1.40
N ARG A 80 -12.05 -1.98 -1.32
CA ARG A 80 -13.30 -2.51 -0.77
C ARG A 80 -13.30 -2.62 0.75
N SER A 81 -12.15 -2.39 1.40
CA SER A 81 -11.96 -2.43 2.85
C SER A 81 -11.75 -1.04 3.45
N ASP A 82 -11.73 -0.95 4.80
CA ASP A 82 -11.58 0.30 5.55
C ASP A 82 -10.11 0.64 5.88
N VAL A 83 -9.15 0.16 5.11
CA VAL A 83 -7.73 0.44 5.32
C VAL A 83 -7.48 1.95 5.32
N PHE A 84 -6.55 2.43 6.18
CA PHE A 84 -6.31 3.86 6.30
C PHE A 84 -5.44 4.44 5.18
N TYR A 85 -4.70 3.59 4.46
CA TYR A 85 -3.81 4.02 3.39
C TYR A 85 -3.77 2.99 2.27
N VAL A 86 -3.87 3.46 1.03
CA VAL A 86 -3.65 2.68 -0.18
C VAL A 86 -2.69 3.44 -1.08
N GLY A 87 -1.54 2.86 -1.38
CA GLY A 87 -0.55 3.48 -2.23
C GLY A 87 -0.09 2.57 -3.37
N ALA A 88 0.11 3.14 -4.55
CA ALA A 88 0.49 2.37 -5.73
C ALA A 88 1.66 3.01 -6.48
N LEU A 89 2.73 2.23 -6.69
CA LEU A 89 3.88 2.65 -7.45
C LEU A 89 3.50 2.84 -8.93
N GLY A 90 4.13 3.82 -9.57
CA GLY A 90 3.92 4.10 -10.99
C GLY A 90 3.92 5.58 -11.31
N SER A 91 4.00 5.89 -12.61
CA SER A 91 3.87 7.26 -13.12
C SER A 91 2.41 7.72 -13.10
N LYS A 92 2.18 9.02 -13.30
CA LYS A 92 0.82 9.57 -13.52
C LYS A 92 0.09 8.85 -14.66
N ARG A 93 0.80 8.50 -15.74
CA ARG A 93 0.24 7.73 -16.87
C ARG A 93 -0.17 6.30 -16.45
N THR A 94 0.65 5.65 -15.63
CA THR A 94 0.34 4.31 -15.10
C THR A 94 -0.88 4.39 -14.19
N HIS A 95 -0.97 5.44 -13.37
CA HIS A 95 -2.10 5.65 -12.47
C HIS A 95 -3.41 5.88 -13.23
N ALA A 96 -3.41 6.66 -14.32
CA ALA A 96 -4.58 6.84 -15.17
C ALA A 96 -5.07 5.51 -15.76
N LYS A 97 -4.18 4.71 -16.36
CA LYS A 97 -4.54 3.37 -16.88
C LYS A 97 -5.05 2.41 -15.80
N ARG A 98 -4.53 2.53 -14.58
CA ARG A 98 -5.00 1.74 -13.42
C ARG A 98 -6.43 2.14 -13.06
N LYS A 99 -6.75 3.45 -13.11
CA LYS A 99 -8.12 3.93 -12.88
C LYS A 99 -9.12 3.25 -13.82
N ASP A 100 -8.79 3.20 -15.12
CA ASP A 100 -9.66 2.59 -16.12
C ASP A 100 -9.94 1.11 -15.78
N ARG A 101 -8.90 0.31 -15.53
CA ARG A 101 -9.04 -1.12 -15.20
C ARG A 101 -9.82 -1.36 -13.90
N LEU A 102 -9.53 -0.60 -12.84
CA LEU A 102 -10.21 -0.76 -11.57
C LEU A 102 -11.69 -0.31 -11.65
N SER A 103 -11.99 0.69 -12.49
CA SER A 103 -13.36 1.08 -12.79
C SER A 103 -14.13 -0.02 -13.51
N GLU A 104 -13.51 -0.71 -14.48
CA GLU A 104 -14.07 -1.89 -15.15
C GLU A 104 -14.33 -3.05 -14.17
N ALA A 105 -13.50 -3.17 -13.12
CA ALA A 105 -13.68 -4.13 -12.02
C ALA A 105 -14.73 -3.68 -10.97
N GLY A 106 -15.39 -2.54 -11.18
CA GLY A 106 -16.46 -2.03 -10.32
C GLY A 106 -16.00 -1.20 -9.12
N ILE A 107 -14.75 -0.70 -9.12
CA ILE A 107 -14.29 0.28 -8.13
C ILE A 107 -14.85 1.66 -8.50
N THR A 108 -15.52 2.29 -7.55
CA THR A 108 -16.11 3.62 -7.76
C THR A 108 -15.04 4.73 -7.80
N GLU A 109 -15.40 5.88 -8.32
CA GLU A 109 -14.50 7.06 -8.30
C GLU A 109 -14.09 7.46 -6.89
N GLU A 110 -15.01 7.40 -5.94
CA GLU A 110 -14.77 7.71 -4.54
C GLU A 110 -13.76 6.73 -3.91
N GLN A 111 -13.94 5.44 -4.17
CA GLN A 111 -12.99 4.42 -3.72
C GLN A 111 -11.61 4.65 -4.35
N PHE A 112 -11.55 4.87 -5.67
CA PHE A 112 -10.28 5.11 -6.37
C PHE A 112 -9.56 6.37 -5.90
N ALA A 113 -10.28 7.42 -5.50
CA ALA A 113 -9.70 8.65 -4.96
C ALA A 113 -8.86 8.42 -3.68
N ARG A 114 -9.02 7.27 -3.00
CA ARG A 114 -8.20 6.87 -1.86
C ARG A 114 -6.80 6.39 -2.25
N VAL A 115 -6.55 6.12 -3.54
CA VAL A 115 -5.25 5.62 -4.02
C VAL A 115 -4.25 6.76 -4.15
N HIS A 116 -3.20 6.71 -3.36
CA HIS A 116 -2.02 7.56 -3.54
C HIS A 116 -1.19 7.05 -4.73
N GLY A 117 -1.32 7.71 -5.87
CA GLY A 117 -0.63 7.35 -7.12
C GLY A 117 -0.23 8.59 -7.94
N PRO A 118 1.04 8.83 -8.17
CA PRO A 118 2.23 8.10 -7.72
C PRO A 118 2.38 8.04 -6.20
N ILE A 119 2.79 6.88 -5.67
CA ILE A 119 3.01 6.68 -4.25
C ILE A 119 4.18 7.51 -3.70
N GLY A 120 4.04 7.99 -2.47
CA GLY A 120 5.08 8.69 -1.74
C GLY A 120 4.99 10.22 -1.84
N LEU A 121 5.58 10.88 -0.87
CA LEU A 121 5.71 12.34 -0.85
C LEU A 121 6.66 12.80 -1.97
N ASN A 122 6.37 13.96 -2.57
CA ASN A 122 7.23 14.53 -3.61
C ASN A 122 8.46 15.22 -2.99
N ILE A 123 9.46 14.42 -2.61
CA ILE A 123 10.73 14.87 -2.00
C ILE A 123 11.91 14.78 -2.97
N GLY A 124 11.66 14.52 -4.27
CA GLY A 124 12.72 14.33 -5.25
C GLY A 124 13.43 12.97 -5.18
N ALA A 125 12.84 11.97 -4.52
CA ALA A 125 13.38 10.62 -4.36
C ALA A 125 13.65 9.94 -5.71
N ARG A 126 14.83 9.28 -5.83
CA ARG A 126 15.28 8.60 -7.05
C ARG A 126 15.73 7.15 -6.78
N SER A 127 16.49 6.92 -5.71
CA SER A 127 16.94 5.57 -5.35
C SER A 127 15.82 4.78 -4.68
N PRO A 128 15.87 3.42 -4.69
CA PRO A 128 14.88 2.60 -3.97
C PRO A 128 14.72 2.96 -2.50
N ALA A 129 15.82 3.30 -1.82
CA ALA A 129 15.79 3.70 -0.42
C ALA A 129 15.13 5.08 -0.22
N GLU A 130 15.42 6.06 -1.07
CA GLU A 130 14.76 7.37 -1.01
C GLU A 130 13.25 7.26 -1.31
N ILE A 131 12.88 6.42 -2.28
CA ILE A 131 11.48 6.13 -2.58
C ILE A 131 10.81 5.48 -1.37
N ALA A 132 11.47 4.54 -0.69
CA ALA A 132 10.95 3.93 0.54
C ALA A 132 10.72 4.98 1.64
N VAL A 133 11.63 5.94 1.83
CA VAL A 133 11.46 7.06 2.76
C VAL A 133 10.25 7.92 2.37
N SER A 134 10.09 8.25 1.09
CA SER A 134 8.96 9.06 0.62
C SER A 134 7.60 8.35 0.85
N ILE A 135 7.55 7.04 0.63
CA ILE A 135 6.37 6.21 0.89
C ILE A 135 6.05 6.19 2.39
N LEU A 136 7.05 5.93 3.21
CA LEU A 136 6.89 5.85 4.65
C LEU A 136 6.43 7.18 5.26
N GLY A 137 7.00 8.30 4.80
CA GLY A 137 6.55 9.65 5.17
C GLY A 137 5.07 9.88 4.83
N GLN A 138 4.62 9.46 3.65
CA GLN A 138 3.22 9.59 3.24
C GLN A 138 2.28 8.70 4.08
N ILE A 139 2.70 7.49 4.44
CA ILE A 139 1.93 6.60 5.33
C ILE A 139 1.78 7.24 6.72
N ILE A 140 2.86 7.82 7.27
CA ILE A 140 2.84 8.51 8.57
C ILE A 140 1.90 9.71 8.52
N GLU A 141 1.97 10.52 7.45
CA GLU A 141 1.07 11.66 7.24
C GLU A 141 -0.40 11.23 7.18
N ALA A 142 -0.70 10.18 6.42
CA ALA A 142 -2.06 9.65 6.31
C ALA A 142 -2.59 9.12 7.66
N ARG A 143 -1.73 8.44 8.44
CA ARG A 143 -2.06 7.97 9.79
C ARG A 143 -2.35 9.14 10.74
N ALA A 144 -1.54 10.18 10.70
CA ALA A 144 -1.73 11.37 11.55
C ALA A 144 -3.06 12.06 11.23
N ARG A 145 -3.35 12.32 9.95
CA ARG A 145 -4.63 12.93 9.52
C ARG A 145 -5.85 12.10 9.95
N ARG A 146 -5.75 10.78 9.88
CA ARG A 146 -6.84 9.91 10.33
C ARG A 146 -7.06 10.01 11.83
N LEU A 147 -6.00 10.01 12.65
CA LEU A 147 -6.10 10.17 14.10
C LEU A 147 -6.71 11.53 14.47
N GLU A 148 -6.30 12.60 13.82
CA GLU A 148 -6.89 13.94 13.98
C GLU A 148 -8.39 13.94 13.67
N ALA A 149 -8.81 13.32 12.57
CA ALA A 149 -10.21 13.20 12.20
C ALA A 149 -11.05 12.39 13.20
N LEU A 150 -10.47 11.37 13.82
CA LEU A 150 -11.13 10.56 14.86
C LEU A 150 -11.25 11.31 16.20
N LEU A 151 -10.30 12.20 16.51
CA LEU A 151 -10.26 12.99 17.73
C LEU A 151 -11.01 14.33 17.60
N ALA A 152 -11.34 14.75 16.37
CA ALA A 152 -12.10 15.97 16.14
C ALA A 152 -13.48 15.86 16.82
N PRO A 153 -13.94 16.88 17.57
CA PRO A 153 -15.25 16.86 18.20
C PRO A 153 -16.32 16.72 17.11
N LYS A 154 -17.17 15.69 17.23
CA LYS A 154 -18.36 15.57 16.39
C LYS A 154 -19.21 16.80 16.64
N VAL A 155 -19.17 17.77 15.74
CA VAL A 155 -20.12 18.89 15.76
C VAL A 155 -21.51 18.26 15.59
N ALA A 156 -22.30 18.26 16.66
CA ALA A 156 -23.67 17.80 16.61
C ALA A 156 -24.39 18.64 15.56
N ALA A 157 -24.85 17.98 14.51
CA ALA A 157 -25.77 18.59 13.56
C ALA A 157 -27.05 18.93 14.35
N ALA A 158 -27.28 20.22 14.51
CA ALA A 158 -28.52 20.76 15.09
C ALA A 158 -29.62 20.73 14.04
#